data_7bc9b65f27989291f6ab1c34d8965fdb
#
_entry.id   7bc9b65f27989291f6ab1c34d8965fdb
#
_cell.length_a   1.000
_cell.length_b   1.000
_cell.length_c   1.000
_cell.angle_alpha   90.00
_cell.angle_beta   90.00
_cell.angle_gamma   90.00
#
_symmetry.space_group_name_H-M   'P 1'
#
loop_
_entity.id
_entity.type
_entity.pdbx_description
1 polymer ?
#
loop_
_entity_poly.entity_id
_entity_poly.type
_entity_poly.pdbx_seq_one_letter_code
_entity_poly.pdbx_strand_id
1 'polypeptide(L)'
;MTEQVVLLDEQGRGIGVADKATVHHHDTPLHLAFSCYVFNPRGELLVTRRARGKKTWPGVVTNSCCGHPGPAEPFAAAVRRRLADELGLPAAPEVDLLLPAFRYRAVMPNGIVENELCPVFRAVTDAQPVLSPLEVDEYGWMSWPLFVSLVTGGELAVSPWCREQVDQLVALGPDPLTWPVADEAGLPAAARGVVA
;
A
#
# COMPACT_ATOMS: atom_id res chain seq x y z
N MET A 1 19.65 10.76 -5.92
CA MET A 1 19.68 9.30 -6.22
C MET A 1 18.29 8.93 -6.72
N THR A 2 18.19 8.16 -7.80
CA THR A 2 16.90 7.67 -8.30
C THR A 2 16.34 6.63 -7.32
N GLU A 3 15.01 6.68 -7.05
CA GLU A 3 14.35 5.65 -6.25
C GLU A 3 14.42 4.29 -6.97
N GLN A 4 14.81 3.26 -6.23
CA GLN A 4 14.91 1.88 -6.73
C GLN A 4 13.85 1.00 -6.10
N VAL A 5 13.41 -0.04 -6.83
CA VAL A 5 12.56 -1.11 -6.35
C VAL A 5 13.32 -2.43 -6.37
N VAL A 6 12.96 -3.35 -5.48
CA VAL A 6 13.56 -4.69 -5.40
C VAL A 6 12.82 -5.65 -6.32
N LEU A 7 13.51 -6.20 -7.30
CA LEU A 7 12.97 -7.23 -8.21
C LEU A 7 12.94 -8.60 -7.51
N LEU A 8 11.88 -9.37 -7.78
CA LEU A 8 11.64 -10.65 -7.14
C LEU A 8 11.49 -11.78 -8.15
N ASP A 9 11.89 -12.99 -7.74
CA ASP A 9 11.45 -14.21 -8.39
C ASP A 9 10.05 -14.64 -7.87
N GLU A 10 9.49 -15.69 -8.46
CA GLU A 10 8.16 -16.22 -8.10
C GLU A 10 8.11 -16.79 -6.65
N GLN A 11 9.22 -17.00 -6.01
CA GLN A 11 9.34 -17.42 -4.59
C GLN A 11 9.53 -16.23 -3.65
N GLY A 12 9.50 -14.99 -4.15
CA GLY A 12 9.67 -13.77 -3.35
C GLY A 12 11.12 -13.53 -2.89
N ARG A 13 12.11 -14.11 -3.59
CA ARG A 13 13.53 -13.85 -3.34
C ARG A 13 13.97 -12.66 -4.19
N GLY A 14 14.81 -11.80 -3.63
CA GLY A 14 15.41 -10.67 -4.37
C GLY A 14 16.36 -11.17 -5.45
N ILE A 15 16.16 -10.69 -6.69
CA ILE A 15 16.99 -11.05 -7.86
C ILE A 15 17.69 -9.85 -8.48
N GLY A 16 17.46 -8.65 -7.95
CA GLY A 16 18.07 -7.41 -8.44
C GLY A 16 17.26 -6.19 -8.04
N VAL A 17 17.58 -5.08 -8.67
CA VAL A 17 16.89 -3.79 -8.50
C VAL A 17 16.59 -3.16 -9.85
N ALA A 18 15.57 -2.30 -9.89
CA ALA A 18 15.23 -1.49 -11.06
C ALA A 18 14.94 -0.04 -10.64
N ASP A 19 15.05 0.88 -11.58
CA ASP A 19 14.64 2.27 -11.38
C ASP A 19 13.09 2.33 -11.28
N LYS A 20 12.57 2.87 -10.19
CA LYS A 20 11.13 3.04 -9.96
C LYS A 20 10.46 3.85 -11.08
N ALA A 21 11.16 4.81 -11.67
CA ALA A 21 10.60 5.66 -12.71
C ALA A 21 10.29 4.90 -14.01
N THR A 22 10.90 3.73 -14.23
CA THR A 22 10.81 2.96 -15.47
C THR A 22 10.31 1.53 -15.29
N VAL A 23 10.22 1.02 -14.08
CA VAL A 23 9.86 -0.39 -13.81
C VAL A 23 8.47 -0.76 -14.32
N HIS A 24 7.50 0.19 -14.31
CA HIS A 24 6.14 -0.06 -14.75
C HIS A 24 6.01 0.13 -16.27
N HIS A 25 5.78 -0.96 -16.97
CA HIS A 25 5.59 -1.03 -18.43
C HIS A 25 4.67 -2.21 -18.81
N HIS A 26 4.56 -2.57 -20.06
CA HIS A 26 3.66 -3.65 -20.53
C HIS A 26 4.06 -5.05 -20.03
N ASP A 27 5.32 -5.24 -19.66
CA ASP A 27 5.87 -6.49 -19.13
C ASP A 27 6.62 -6.21 -17.81
N THR A 28 5.92 -5.58 -16.86
CA THR A 28 6.45 -5.22 -15.53
C THR A 28 6.89 -6.47 -14.77
N PRO A 29 8.17 -6.58 -14.38
CA PRO A 29 8.64 -7.68 -13.56
C PRO A 29 8.01 -7.67 -12.17
N LEU A 30 7.94 -8.84 -11.53
CA LEU A 30 7.52 -8.92 -10.14
C LEU A 30 8.49 -8.12 -9.26
N HIS A 31 7.98 -7.23 -8.45
CA HIS A 31 8.78 -6.42 -7.55
C HIS A 31 8.10 -6.20 -6.19
N LEU A 32 8.89 -5.75 -5.23
CA LEU A 32 8.46 -5.55 -3.86
C LEU A 32 7.77 -4.20 -3.70
N ALA A 33 6.57 -4.22 -3.10
CA ALA A 33 5.80 -3.05 -2.77
C ALA A 33 5.13 -3.22 -1.40
N PHE A 34 4.36 -2.24 -0.96
CA PHE A 34 3.47 -2.33 0.20
C PHE A 34 2.22 -1.47 0.02
N SER A 35 1.17 -1.84 0.74
CA SER A 35 -0.01 -1.01 0.99
C SER A 35 -0.14 -0.72 2.48
N CYS A 36 -0.57 0.49 2.83
CA CYS A 36 -0.87 0.87 4.21
C CYS A 36 -2.30 1.40 4.31
N TYR A 37 -3.03 0.92 5.29
CA TYR A 37 -4.34 1.40 5.72
C TYR A 37 -4.17 2.21 7.00
N VAL A 38 -4.42 3.51 6.92
CA VAL A 38 -4.33 4.42 8.08
C VAL A 38 -5.71 4.59 8.67
N PHE A 39 -5.84 4.32 9.95
CA PHE A 39 -7.07 4.53 10.70
C PHE A 39 -6.89 5.65 11.72
N ASN A 40 -7.97 6.34 12.05
CA ASN A 40 -8.00 7.18 13.24
C ASN A 40 -8.45 6.37 14.47
N PRO A 41 -8.34 6.92 15.70
CA PRO A 41 -8.78 6.22 16.91
C PRO A 41 -10.28 5.86 16.97
N ARG A 42 -11.10 6.34 16.04
CA ARG A 42 -12.51 5.97 15.89
C ARG A 42 -12.73 4.80 14.92
N GLY A 43 -11.66 4.24 14.34
CA GLY A 43 -11.75 3.16 13.36
C GLY A 43 -12.21 3.64 11.97
N GLU A 44 -12.10 4.94 11.68
CA GLU A 44 -12.33 5.46 10.32
C GLU A 44 -11.06 5.34 9.49
N LEU A 45 -11.19 4.82 8.28
CA LEU A 45 -10.12 4.69 7.29
C LEU A 45 -9.86 6.01 6.60
N LEU A 46 -8.60 6.38 6.45
CA LEU A 46 -8.15 7.44 5.56
C LEU A 46 -8.16 6.91 4.11
N VAL A 47 -9.16 7.29 3.36
CA VAL A 47 -9.29 6.97 1.92
C VAL A 47 -8.64 8.09 1.12
N THR A 48 -7.84 7.76 0.10
CA THR A 48 -7.15 8.73 -0.74
C THR A 48 -7.55 8.62 -2.21
N ARG A 49 -7.38 9.72 -2.95
CA ARG A 49 -7.41 9.75 -4.41
C ARG A 49 -6.02 10.04 -4.93
N ARG A 50 -5.49 9.15 -5.73
CA ARG A 50 -4.16 9.31 -6.36
C ARG A 50 -4.13 10.56 -7.22
N ALA A 51 -3.03 11.30 -7.19
CA ALA A 51 -2.85 12.48 -8.04
C ALA A 51 -3.00 12.13 -9.53
N ARG A 52 -3.67 13.00 -10.28
CA ARG A 52 -3.92 12.83 -11.72
C ARG A 52 -2.63 12.84 -12.56
N GLY A 53 -1.54 13.36 -12.01
CA GLY A 53 -0.21 13.34 -12.64
C GLY A 53 0.56 12.03 -12.51
N LYS A 54 0.05 11.05 -11.76
CA LYS A 54 0.73 9.74 -11.57
C LYS A 54 0.75 8.95 -12.88
N LYS A 55 1.85 8.22 -13.14
CA LYS A 55 1.99 7.33 -14.30
C LYS A 55 1.05 6.13 -14.23
N THR A 56 0.91 5.56 -13.03
CA THR A 56 0.05 4.40 -12.78
C THR A 56 -1.19 4.83 -12.01
N TRP A 57 -2.36 4.40 -12.51
CA TRP A 57 -3.68 4.60 -11.91
C TRP A 57 -3.95 6.06 -11.49
N PRO A 58 -3.79 7.06 -12.39
CA PRO A 58 -4.05 8.46 -12.08
C PRO A 58 -5.52 8.68 -11.70
N GLY A 59 -5.76 9.45 -10.64
CA GLY A 59 -7.10 9.85 -10.19
C GLY A 59 -7.96 8.73 -9.58
N VAL A 60 -7.42 7.53 -9.38
CA VAL A 60 -8.15 6.40 -8.79
C VAL A 60 -8.24 6.57 -7.28
N VAL A 61 -9.41 6.26 -6.71
CA VAL A 61 -9.58 6.14 -5.26
C VAL A 61 -8.92 4.86 -4.77
N THR A 62 -8.27 4.91 -3.63
CA THR A 62 -7.54 3.76 -3.09
C THR A 62 -7.45 3.82 -1.55
N ASN A 63 -6.74 2.85 -0.96
CA ASN A 63 -6.31 2.86 0.43
C ASN A 63 -5.45 4.10 0.76
N SER A 64 -4.95 4.21 1.98
CA SER A 64 -4.32 5.45 2.46
C SER A 64 -3.01 5.76 1.77
N CYS A 65 -2.12 4.78 1.62
CA CYS A 65 -0.79 4.96 1.06
C CYS A 65 -0.26 3.65 0.47
N CYS A 66 0.48 3.75 -0.63
CA CYS A 66 1.21 2.65 -1.24
C CYS A 66 2.62 3.09 -1.58
N GLY A 67 3.56 2.14 -1.63
CA GLY A 67 4.92 2.47 -1.99
C GLY A 67 5.82 1.26 -2.17
N HIS A 68 7.09 1.53 -2.38
CA HIS A 68 8.11 0.50 -2.57
C HIS A 68 9.20 0.69 -1.51
N PRO A 69 9.59 -0.35 -0.78
CA PRO A 69 10.80 -0.29 0.02
C PRO A 69 12.01 -0.23 -0.93
N GLY A 70 12.99 0.57 -0.55
CA GLY A 70 14.28 0.57 -1.22
C GLY A 70 15.07 -0.72 -0.90
N PRO A 71 16.20 -0.97 -1.63
CA PRO A 71 17.09 -2.06 -1.29
C PRO A 71 17.54 -1.99 0.17
N ALA A 72 17.36 -3.08 0.91
CA ALA A 72 17.68 -3.19 2.34
C ALA A 72 16.91 -2.20 3.27
N GLU A 73 15.84 -1.58 2.80
CA GLU A 73 14.97 -0.73 3.62
C GLU A 73 13.93 -1.62 4.34
N PRO A 74 13.84 -1.57 5.69
CA PRO A 74 12.78 -2.26 6.42
C PRO A 74 11.39 -1.74 6.01
N PHE A 75 10.39 -2.62 5.91
CA PHE A 75 9.04 -2.20 5.54
C PHE A 75 8.47 -1.11 6.43
N ALA A 76 8.61 -1.24 7.75
CA ALA A 76 8.10 -0.23 8.67
C ALA A 76 8.75 1.16 8.42
N ALA A 77 10.03 1.21 8.05
CA ALA A 77 10.71 2.46 7.69
C ALA A 77 10.18 3.01 6.35
N ALA A 78 10.00 2.15 5.34
CA ALA A 78 9.45 2.54 4.05
C ALA A 78 8.01 3.07 4.16
N VAL A 79 7.16 2.39 4.95
CA VAL A 79 5.78 2.84 5.23
C VAL A 79 5.79 4.22 5.88
N ARG A 80 6.58 4.42 6.96
CA ARG A 80 6.67 5.71 7.65
C ARG A 80 7.17 6.82 6.72
N ARG A 81 8.19 6.54 5.93
CA ARG A 81 8.71 7.49 4.94
C ARG A 81 7.63 7.92 3.96
N ARG A 82 6.89 6.97 3.38
CA ARG A 82 5.85 7.29 2.40
C ARG A 82 4.65 8.00 3.03
N LEU A 83 4.25 7.65 4.25
CA LEU A 83 3.22 8.37 4.99
C LEU A 83 3.61 9.84 5.24
N ALA A 84 4.89 10.09 5.54
CA ALA A 84 5.40 11.46 5.69
C ALA A 84 5.44 12.20 4.33
N ASP A 85 5.95 11.54 3.27
CA ASP A 85 6.12 12.15 1.95
C ASP A 85 4.79 12.45 1.24
N GLU A 86 3.82 11.53 1.32
CA GLU A 86 2.54 11.65 0.59
C GLU A 86 1.47 12.39 1.39
N LEU A 87 1.42 12.16 2.70
CA LEU A 87 0.33 12.61 3.58
C LEU A 87 0.79 13.57 4.67
N GLY A 88 2.09 13.91 4.73
CA GLY A 88 2.63 14.80 5.75
C GLY A 88 2.42 14.30 7.19
N LEU A 89 2.16 13.00 7.36
CA LEU A 89 1.95 12.42 8.68
C LEU A 89 3.31 12.30 9.38
N PRO A 90 3.52 13.02 10.50
CA PRO A 90 4.80 12.99 11.21
C PRO A 90 5.03 11.59 11.80
N ALA A 91 6.30 11.30 12.09
CA ALA A 91 6.84 10.04 12.62
C ALA A 91 5.74 9.09 13.10
N ALA A 92 5.34 8.25 12.17
CA ALA A 92 4.14 7.48 12.28
C ALA A 92 4.17 6.57 13.49
N PRO A 93 3.00 6.29 14.01
CA PRO A 93 2.73 5.32 15.05
C PRO A 93 3.27 3.93 14.67
N GLU A 94 3.00 2.97 15.51
CA GLU A 94 3.23 1.56 15.21
C GLU A 94 2.64 1.20 13.84
N VAL A 95 3.43 0.50 13.06
CA VAL A 95 3.03 -0.01 11.74
C VAL A 95 2.88 -1.52 11.88
N ASP A 96 1.64 -1.97 11.89
CA ASP A 96 1.30 -3.37 12.08
C ASP A 96 1.19 -4.10 10.75
N LEU A 97 1.84 -5.25 10.61
CA LEU A 97 1.70 -6.13 9.46
C LEU A 97 0.36 -6.89 9.54
N LEU A 98 -0.41 -6.88 8.47
CA LEU A 98 -1.72 -7.56 8.40
C LEU A 98 -1.73 -8.73 7.41
N LEU A 99 -1.32 -8.48 6.16
CA LEU A 99 -1.33 -9.49 5.09
C LEU A 99 0.09 -9.59 4.52
N PRO A 100 0.94 -10.49 5.06
CA PRO A 100 2.36 -10.55 4.72
C PRO A 100 2.65 -11.03 3.31
N ALA A 101 1.76 -11.82 2.72
CA ALA A 101 1.95 -12.49 1.43
C ALA A 101 1.00 -12.00 0.34
N PHE A 102 0.35 -10.86 0.54
CA PHE A 102 -0.54 -10.31 -0.49
C PHE A 102 0.26 -10.01 -1.76
N ARG A 103 -0.30 -10.45 -2.89
CA ARG A 103 0.27 -10.25 -4.23
C ARG A 103 -0.86 -9.91 -5.20
N TYR A 104 -0.60 -9.02 -6.13
CA TYR A 104 -1.54 -8.72 -7.21
C TYR A 104 -0.82 -8.45 -8.54
N ARG A 105 -1.60 -8.54 -9.60
CA ARG A 105 -1.21 -8.10 -10.94
C ARG A 105 -2.39 -7.38 -11.59
N ALA A 106 -2.18 -6.12 -11.94
CA ALA A 106 -3.23 -5.29 -12.55
C ALA A 106 -2.74 -4.66 -13.85
N VAL A 107 -3.62 -4.61 -14.86
CA VAL A 107 -3.32 -4.04 -16.16
C VAL A 107 -4.19 -2.81 -16.36
N MET A 108 -3.56 -1.68 -16.61
CA MET A 108 -4.24 -0.43 -16.93
C MET A 108 -4.82 -0.43 -18.34
N PRO A 109 -5.81 0.43 -18.66
CA PRO A 109 -6.35 0.53 -20.01
C PRO A 109 -5.33 0.85 -21.11
N ASN A 110 -4.22 1.51 -20.75
CA ASN A 110 -3.10 1.81 -21.65
C ASN A 110 -2.08 0.66 -21.77
N GLY A 111 -2.34 -0.49 -21.13
CA GLY A 111 -1.50 -1.68 -21.16
C GLY A 111 -0.35 -1.70 -20.16
N ILE A 112 -0.12 -0.62 -19.38
CA ILE A 112 0.88 -0.63 -18.30
C ILE A 112 0.42 -1.61 -17.22
N VAL A 113 1.37 -2.40 -16.73
CA VAL A 113 1.13 -3.44 -15.72
C VAL A 113 1.73 -3.03 -14.38
N GLU A 114 1.01 -3.28 -13.30
CA GLU A 114 1.57 -3.44 -11.95
C GLU A 114 1.61 -4.93 -11.61
N ASN A 115 2.73 -5.41 -11.07
CA ASN A 115 2.96 -6.81 -10.72
C ASN A 115 3.79 -6.85 -9.44
N GLU A 116 3.10 -6.93 -8.31
CA GLU A 116 3.69 -6.62 -7.02
C GLU A 116 3.42 -7.72 -5.99
N LEU A 117 4.45 -8.06 -5.24
CA LEU A 117 4.33 -8.71 -3.94
C LEU A 117 4.27 -7.57 -2.92
N CYS A 118 3.08 -7.36 -2.34
CA CYS A 118 2.66 -6.11 -1.72
C CYS A 118 2.08 -6.33 -0.32
N PRO A 119 2.88 -6.71 0.70
CA PRO A 119 2.42 -6.83 2.07
C PRO A 119 1.57 -5.64 2.51
N VAL A 120 0.51 -5.91 3.29
CA VAL A 120 -0.44 -4.91 3.74
C VAL A 120 -0.21 -4.60 5.20
N PHE A 121 -0.18 -3.32 5.50
CA PHE A 121 0.06 -2.78 6.84
C PHE A 121 -1.10 -1.92 7.33
N ARG A 122 -1.20 -1.79 8.65
CA ARG A 122 -2.05 -0.83 9.34
C ARG A 122 -1.19 0.19 10.08
N ALA A 123 -1.66 1.45 10.12
CA ALA A 123 -1.17 2.47 11.04
C ALA A 123 -2.36 3.17 11.68
N VAL A 124 -2.21 3.67 12.91
CA VAL A 124 -3.25 4.43 13.61
C VAL A 124 -2.70 5.81 13.98
N THR A 125 -3.43 6.88 13.64
CA THR A 125 -3.06 8.25 13.98
C THR A 125 -4.28 9.15 14.13
N ASP A 126 -4.18 10.16 14.97
CA ASP A 126 -5.15 11.26 15.07
C ASP A 126 -4.68 12.53 14.33
N ALA A 127 -3.50 12.49 13.72
CA ALA A 127 -2.95 13.60 12.94
C ALA A 127 -3.77 13.85 11.68
N GLN A 128 -3.91 15.13 11.32
CA GLN A 128 -4.55 15.52 10.07
C GLN A 128 -3.54 15.46 8.92
N PRO A 129 -3.90 14.84 7.78
CA PRO A 129 -3.01 14.78 6.63
C PRO A 129 -2.73 16.16 6.03
N VAL A 130 -1.47 16.33 5.60
CA VAL A 130 -1.03 17.44 4.74
C VAL A 130 -0.57 16.84 3.42
N LEU A 131 -1.40 16.95 2.39
CA LEU A 131 -1.18 16.24 1.12
C LEU A 131 0.01 16.78 0.33
N SER A 132 0.79 15.86 -0.23
CA SER A 132 1.68 16.16 -1.35
C SER A 132 0.86 16.15 -2.65
N PRO A 133 0.70 17.28 -3.36
CA PRO A 133 -0.13 17.35 -4.56
C PRO A 133 0.43 16.55 -5.74
N LEU A 134 1.69 16.12 -5.66
CA LEU A 134 2.29 15.23 -6.65
C LEU A 134 1.89 13.76 -6.46
N GLU A 135 1.39 13.42 -5.27
CA GLU A 135 1.06 12.06 -4.87
C GLU A 135 -0.45 11.84 -4.68
N VAL A 136 -1.13 12.78 -4.02
CA VAL A 136 -2.53 12.65 -3.59
C VAL A 136 -3.31 13.93 -3.92
N ASP A 137 -4.44 13.79 -4.64
CA ASP A 137 -5.33 14.90 -4.97
C ASP A 137 -6.32 15.21 -3.83
N GLU A 138 -6.86 14.15 -3.21
CA GLU A 138 -7.93 14.26 -2.21
C GLU A 138 -7.81 13.18 -1.15
N TYR A 139 -8.35 13.44 0.03
CA TYR A 139 -8.57 12.42 1.06
C TYR A 139 -9.89 12.62 1.79
N GLY A 140 -10.35 11.58 2.46
CA GLY A 140 -11.48 11.62 3.36
C GLY A 140 -11.42 10.51 4.40
N TRP A 141 -11.96 10.77 5.58
CA TRP A 141 -12.15 9.75 6.60
C TRP A 141 -13.51 9.06 6.38
N MET A 142 -13.51 7.74 6.39
CA MET A 142 -14.72 6.93 6.18
C MET A 142 -14.73 5.75 7.16
N SER A 143 -15.86 5.49 7.80
CA SER A 143 -15.97 4.32 8.68
C SER A 143 -15.68 3.03 7.90
N TRP A 144 -14.93 2.10 8.50
CA TRP A 144 -14.55 0.86 7.85
C TRP A 144 -15.76 0.06 7.30
N PRO A 145 -16.87 -0.12 8.06
CA PRO A 145 -18.04 -0.83 7.53
C PRO A 145 -18.67 -0.15 6.31
N LEU A 146 -18.71 1.18 6.28
CA LEU A 146 -19.23 1.92 5.12
C LEU A 146 -18.31 1.75 3.91
N PHE A 147 -16.99 1.87 4.09
CA PHE A 147 -16.02 1.66 3.02
C PHE A 147 -16.15 0.26 2.42
N VAL A 148 -16.20 -0.77 3.25
CA VAL A 148 -16.40 -2.16 2.82
C VAL A 148 -17.71 -2.30 2.03
N SER A 149 -18.82 -1.78 2.55
CA SER A 149 -20.13 -1.87 1.88
C SER A 149 -20.11 -1.24 0.48
N LEU A 150 -19.56 -0.03 0.36
CA LEU A 150 -19.49 0.70 -0.92
C LEU A 150 -18.57 0.01 -1.92
N VAL A 151 -17.41 -0.51 -1.47
CA VAL A 151 -16.44 -1.21 -2.33
C VAL A 151 -17.01 -2.55 -2.78
N THR A 152 -17.54 -3.36 -1.88
CA THR A 152 -18.09 -4.70 -2.21
C THR A 152 -19.39 -4.61 -3.00
N GLY A 153 -20.22 -3.59 -2.74
CA GLY A 153 -21.43 -3.28 -3.50
C GLY A 153 -21.17 -2.69 -4.88
N GLY A 154 -19.95 -2.27 -5.17
CA GLY A 154 -19.59 -1.65 -6.45
C GLY A 154 -20.00 -0.18 -6.58
N GLU A 155 -20.43 0.45 -5.49
CA GLU A 155 -20.84 1.86 -5.45
C GLU A 155 -19.63 2.80 -5.37
N LEU A 156 -18.51 2.33 -4.82
CA LEU A 156 -17.22 3.02 -4.81
C LEU A 156 -16.20 2.24 -5.62
N ALA A 157 -15.84 2.78 -6.79
CA ALA A 157 -14.75 2.23 -7.59
C ALA A 157 -13.41 2.58 -6.95
N VAL A 158 -12.63 1.56 -6.60
CA VAL A 158 -11.29 1.69 -6.03
C VAL A 158 -10.24 1.01 -6.92
N SER A 159 -8.97 1.21 -6.62
CA SER A 159 -7.88 0.52 -7.31
C SER A 159 -8.03 -1.01 -7.22
N PRO A 160 -7.55 -1.78 -8.21
CA PRO A 160 -7.65 -3.25 -8.20
C PRO A 160 -7.09 -3.88 -6.93
N TRP A 161 -5.88 -3.49 -6.53
CA TRP A 161 -5.27 -4.03 -5.31
C TRP A 161 -6.07 -3.71 -4.05
N CYS A 162 -6.63 -2.49 -3.95
CA CYS A 162 -7.46 -2.11 -2.81
C CYS A 162 -8.70 -2.99 -2.73
N ARG A 163 -9.36 -3.27 -3.86
CA ARG A 163 -10.50 -4.17 -3.92
C ARG A 163 -10.15 -5.57 -3.41
N GLU A 164 -9.07 -6.16 -3.92
CA GLU A 164 -8.61 -7.49 -3.53
C GLU A 164 -8.16 -7.55 -2.06
N GLN A 165 -7.55 -6.47 -1.56
CA GLN A 165 -7.15 -6.36 -0.16
C GLN A 165 -8.35 -6.27 0.78
N VAL A 166 -9.39 -5.51 0.42
CA VAL A 166 -10.63 -5.39 1.22
C VAL A 166 -11.25 -6.76 1.42
N ASP A 167 -11.33 -7.59 0.39
CA ASP A 167 -11.88 -8.95 0.48
C ASP A 167 -11.12 -9.83 1.49
N GLN A 168 -9.81 -9.63 1.66
CA GLN A 168 -9.00 -10.34 2.65
C GLN A 168 -9.05 -9.69 4.05
N LEU A 169 -9.02 -8.35 4.11
CA LEU A 169 -9.04 -7.62 5.39
C LEU A 169 -10.34 -7.82 6.17
N VAL A 170 -11.47 -7.96 5.47
CA VAL A 170 -12.77 -8.26 6.12
C VAL A 170 -12.73 -9.56 6.92
N ALA A 171 -11.94 -10.55 6.51
CA ALA A 171 -11.79 -11.81 7.21
C ALA A 171 -11.04 -11.67 8.56
N LEU A 172 -10.31 -10.57 8.80
CA LEU A 172 -9.62 -10.30 10.06
C LEU A 172 -10.57 -9.88 11.19
N GLY A 173 -11.79 -9.46 10.84
CA GLY A 173 -12.81 -9.05 11.81
C GLY A 173 -13.44 -7.68 11.51
N PRO A 174 -14.50 -7.30 12.24
CA PRO A 174 -15.25 -6.10 11.94
C PRO A 174 -14.59 -4.79 12.42
N ASP A 175 -13.72 -4.87 13.41
CA ASP A 175 -13.05 -3.70 14.01
C ASP A 175 -11.57 -3.65 13.58
N PRO A 176 -11.19 -2.69 12.70
CA PRO A 176 -9.83 -2.59 12.20
C PRO A 176 -8.79 -2.27 13.29
N LEU A 177 -9.19 -1.73 14.42
CA LEU A 177 -8.28 -1.41 15.52
C LEU A 177 -7.85 -2.66 16.32
N THR A 178 -8.60 -3.76 16.19
CA THR A 178 -8.37 -5.01 16.92
C THR A 178 -7.89 -6.16 16.03
N TRP A 179 -7.65 -5.93 14.75
CA TRP A 179 -7.13 -6.97 13.85
C TRP A 179 -5.82 -7.56 14.36
N PRO A 180 -5.64 -8.87 14.25
CA PRO A 180 -4.41 -9.53 14.65
C PRO A 180 -3.23 -9.04 13.80
N VAL A 181 -2.10 -8.80 14.46
CA VAL A 181 -0.83 -8.53 13.78
C VAL A 181 -0.25 -9.85 13.27
N ALA A 182 0.11 -9.88 12.00
CA ALA A 182 0.69 -11.07 11.38
C ALA A 182 2.17 -11.21 11.75
N ASP A 183 2.66 -12.45 11.70
CA ASP A 183 4.08 -12.76 11.92
C ASP A 183 4.92 -12.32 10.70
N GLU A 184 6.02 -11.64 10.95
CA GLU A 184 7.00 -11.25 9.92
C GLU A 184 7.64 -12.44 9.20
N ALA A 185 7.61 -13.63 9.79
CA ALA A 185 8.00 -14.86 9.10
C ALA A 185 7.16 -15.14 7.84
N GLY A 186 5.97 -14.56 7.74
CA GLY A 186 5.12 -14.60 6.55
C GLY A 186 5.55 -13.65 5.41
N LEU A 187 6.44 -12.70 5.67
CA LEU A 187 6.94 -11.79 4.65
C LEU A 187 7.73 -12.53 3.55
N PRO A 188 7.80 -11.98 2.33
CA PRO A 188 8.65 -12.51 1.27
C PRO A 188 10.12 -12.61 1.70
N ALA A 189 10.84 -13.59 1.16
CA ALA A 189 12.23 -13.84 1.53
C ALA A 189 13.13 -12.61 1.37
N ALA A 190 12.87 -11.77 0.36
CA ALA A 190 13.61 -10.53 0.12
C ALA A 190 13.46 -9.48 1.23
N ALA A 191 12.41 -9.60 2.05
CA ALA A 191 12.09 -8.65 3.13
C ALA A 191 12.44 -9.18 4.53
N ARG A 192 12.74 -10.49 4.66
CA ARG A 192 13.10 -11.10 5.94
C ARG A 192 14.53 -10.75 6.33
N GLY A 193 14.74 -10.40 7.58
CA GLY A 193 16.07 -10.13 8.12
C GLY A 193 16.61 -8.73 7.85
N VAL A 194 15.84 -7.86 7.25
CA VAL A 194 16.14 -6.42 7.22
C VAL A 194 15.66 -5.82 8.55
N VAL A 195 16.56 -5.85 9.54
CA VAL A 195 16.27 -5.29 10.88
C VAL A 195 16.35 -3.77 10.79
N ALA A 196 15.38 -3.10 11.45
CA ALA A 196 15.32 -1.64 11.57
C ALA A 196 16.43 -1.09 12.45
#